data_4f4637f48e902ae22d60d137ab6de4dc
#
_entry.id   4f4637f48e902ae22d60d137ab6de4dc
#
_cell.length_a   1.000
_cell.length_b   1.000
_cell.length_c   1.000
_cell.angle_alpha   90.00
_cell.angle_beta   90.00
_cell.angle_gamma   90.00
#
_symmetry.space_group_name_H-M   'P 1'
#
loop_
_entity.id
_entity.type
_entity.pdbx_description
1 polymer ?
#
loop_
_entity_poly.entity_id
_entity_poly.type
_entity_poly.pdbx_seq_one_letter_code
_entity_poly.pdbx_strand_id
1 'polypeptide(L)'
;MLTEKKKEFIEFMLSAQVLRFGHFVTKSGRNTQYFVNTGNYKTGAQLSRLGSYYAQLVKDTVGGEFEAMFGPAYKGIPMASACSIALYNDHGIDKP
;
A
#
# COMPACT_ATOMS: atom_id res chain seq x y z
N MET A 1 9.61 16.45 7.07
CA MET A 1 8.45 17.04 6.38
C MET A 1 7.85 16.03 5.42
N LEU A 2 6.53 15.89 5.41
CA LEU A 2 5.84 14.97 4.51
C LEU A 2 5.75 15.56 3.11
N THR A 3 6.03 14.74 2.10
CA THR A 3 5.79 15.11 0.72
C THR A 3 4.27 15.10 0.43
N GLU A 4 3.85 15.78 -0.64
CA GLU A 4 2.45 15.78 -1.05
C GLU A 4 1.92 14.36 -1.29
N LYS A 5 2.74 13.49 -1.87
CA LYS A 5 2.34 12.10 -2.13
C LYS A 5 2.14 11.31 -0.84
N LYS A 6 2.99 11.52 0.16
CA LYS A 6 2.83 10.87 1.46
C LYS A 6 1.58 11.37 2.16
N LYS A 7 1.30 12.66 2.06
CA LYS A 7 0.08 13.27 2.59
C LYS A 7 -1.16 12.66 1.96
N GLU A 8 -1.17 12.56 0.63
CA GLU A 8 -2.27 11.93 -0.11
C GLU A 8 -2.49 10.49 0.34
N PHE A 9 -1.40 9.74 0.54
CA PHE A 9 -1.49 8.37 0.96
C PHE A 9 -2.12 8.26 2.35
N ILE A 10 -1.69 9.10 3.28
CA ILE A 10 -2.27 9.13 4.63
C ILE A 10 -3.75 9.46 4.58
N GLU A 11 -4.14 10.46 3.79
CA GLU A 11 -5.54 10.82 3.60
C GLU A 11 -6.34 9.66 2.99
N PHE A 12 -5.76 8.95 2.04
CA PHE A 12 -6.36 7.77 1.46
C PHE A 12 -6.57 6.67 2.51
N MET A 13 -5.57 6.42 3.35
CA MET A 13 -5.69 5.42 4.43
C MET A 13 -6.80 5.79 5.40
N LEU A 14 -6.93 7.06 5.73
CA LEU A 14 -7.99 7.54 6.62
C LEU A 14 -9.37 7.38 5.98
N SER A 15 -9.50 7.74 4.70
CA SER A 15 -10.78 7.63 3.98
C SER A 15 -11.25 6.19 3.83
N ALA A 16 -10.32 5.25 3.69
CA ALA A 16 -10.64 3.82 3.59
C ALA A 16 -10.78 3.16 4.96
N GLN A 17 -10.60 3.93 6.04
CA GLN A 17 -10.63 3.44 7.42
C GLN A 17 -9.55 2.37 7.70
N VAL A 18 -8.49 2.39 6.92
CA VAL A 18 -7.33 1.53 7.13
C VAL A 18 -6.50 2.05 8.30
N LEU A 19 -6.31 3.37 8.35
CA LEU A 19 -5.61 4.03 9.44
C LEU A 19 -6.64 4.69 10.36
N ARG A 20 -6.58 4.36 11.64
CA ARG A 20 -7.51 4.89 12.64
C ARG A 20 -6.73 5.37 13.85
N PHE A 21 -7.15 6.50 14.39
CA PHE A 21 -6.57 7.05 15.61
C PHE A 21 -7.47 6.79 16.80
N GLY A 22 -6.87 6.62 17.96
CA GLY A 22 -7.56 6.34 19.20
C GLY A 22 -6.70 5.47 20.10
N HIS A 23 -7.32 4.91 21.14
CA HIS A 23 -6.64 3.98 22.01
C HIS A 23 -6.92 2.55 21.55
N PHE A 24 -5.87 1.83 21.21
CA PHE A 24 -5.96 0.45 20.75
C PHE A 24 -4.97 -0.42 21.50
N VAL A 25 -5.33 -1.68 21.68
CA VAL A 25 -4.43 -2.68 22.25
C VAL A 25 -4.12 -3.69 21.15
N THR A 26 -2.84 -3.85 20.83
CA THR A 26 -2.41 -4.81 19.83
C THR A 26 -2.49 -6.23 20.36
N LYS A 27 -2.33 -7.21 19.47
CA LYS A 27 -2.32 -8.63 19.85
C LYS A 27 -1.21 -8.96 20.85
N SER A 28 -0.12 -8.18 20.85
CA SER A 28 0.99 -8.33 21.78
C SER A 28 0.75 -7.62 23.12
N GLY A 29 -0.41 -6.96 23.28
CA GLY A 29 -0.76 -6.26 24.51
C GLY A 29 -0.24 -4.84 24.61
N ARG A 30 0.37 -4.30 23.55
CA ARG A 30 0.87 -2.92 23.54
C ARG A 30 -0.27 -1.94 23.30
N ASN A 31 -0.25 -0.84 24.05
CA ASN A 31 -1.15 0.27 23.79
C ASN A 31 -0.59 1.14 22.68
N THR A 32 -1.43 1.48 21.72
CA THR A 32 -1.06 2.37 20.61
C THR A 32 -2.10 3.44 20.43
N GLN A 33 -1.68 4.58 19.86
CA GLN A 33 -2.58 5.69 19.54
C GLN A 33 -3.11 5.63 18.13
N TYR A 34 -2.71 4.62 17.36
CA TYR A 34 -3.21 4.40 16.02
C TYR A 34 -3.26 2.92 15.74
N PHE A 35 -4.04 2.57 14.73
CA PHE A 35 -4.21 1.19 14.28
C PHE A 35 -4.30 1.16 12.77
N VAL A 36 -3.60 0.22 12.15
CA VAL A 36 -3.61 0.04 10.70
C VAL A 36 -4.24 -1.32 10.39
N ASN A 37 -5.33 -1.30 9.62
CA ASN A 37 -6.00 -2.53 9.20
C ASN A 37 -6.09 -2.57 7.67
N THR A 38 -5.11 -3.19 7.04
CA THR A 38 -5.05 -3.31 5.58
C THR A 38 -6.20 -4.13 4.99
N GLY A 39 -6.89 -4.93 5.80
CA GLY A 39 -8.09 -5.65 5.37
C GLY A 39 -9.25 -4.74 4.98
N ASN A 40 -9.19 -3.46 5.32
CA ASN A 40 -10.22 -2.49 4.94
C ASN A 40 -10.07 -1.98 3.50
N TYR A 41 -9.03 -2.34 2.79
CA TYR A 41 -8.96 -2.13 1.34
C TYR A 41 -9.79 -3.22 0.67
N LYS A 42 -11.07 -2.94 0.42
CA LYS A 42 -12.05 -3.95 0.02
C LYS A 42 -12.52 -3.85 -1.43
N THR A 43 -12.46 -2.66 -2.02
CA THR A 43 -12.98 -2.45 -3.36
C THR A 43 -11.85 -2.44 -4.39
N GLY A 44 -12.22 -2.68 -5.65
CA GLY A 44 -11.27 -2.58 -6.75
C GLY A 44 -10.65 -1.19 -6.86
N ALA A 45 -11.45 -0.15 -6.61
CA ALA A 45 -10.94 1.22 -6.63
C ALA A 45 -9.89 1.44 -5.54
N GLN A 46 -10.14 0.93 -4.34
CA GLN A 46 -9.19 1.04 -3.23
C GLN A 46 -7.91 0.27 -3.51
N LEU A 47 -8.03 -0.97 -4.01
CA LEU A 47 -6.87 -1.78 -4.36
C LEU A 47 -6.07 -1.17 -5.49
N SER A 48 -6.75 -0.63 -6.50
CA SER A 48 -6.07 0.03 -7.62
C SER A 48 -5.27 1.24 -7.14
N ARG A 49 -5.85 2.05 -6.28
CA ARG A 49 -5.18 3.22 -5.73
C ARG A 49 -3.99 2.83 -4.86
N LEU A 50 -4.18 1.82 -4.03
CA LEU A 50 -3.11 1.29 -3.19
C LEU A 50 -1.95 0.79 -4.05
N GLY A 51 -2.26 0.03 -5.11
CA GLY A 51 -1.26 -0.45 -6.05
C GLY A 51 -0.48 0.68 -6.71
N SER A 52 -1.18 1.76 -7.08
CA SER A 52 -0.54 2.94 -7.69
C SER A 52 0.42 3.63 -6.72
N TYR A 53 0.08 3.73 -5.44
CA TYR A 53 0.97 4.31 -4.44
C TYR A 53 2.22 3.46 -4.25
N TYR A 54 2.05 2.14 -4.15
CA TYR A 54 3.20 1.24 -4.04
C TYR A 54 4.06 1.27 -5.29
N ALA A 55 3.44 1.32 -6.47
CA ALA A 55 4.17 1.40 -7.74
C ALA A 55 5.02 2.66 -7.80
N GLN A 56 4.47 3.79 -7.35
CA GLN A 56 5.21 5.04 -7.31
C GLN A 56 6.42 4.94 -6.39
N LEU A 57 6.25 4.32 -5.23
CA LEU A 57 7.33 4.13 -4.27
C LEU A 57 8.43 3.24 -4.86
N VAL A 58 8.05 2.14 -5.51
CA VAL A 58 9.01 1.23 -6.15
C VAL A 58 9.78 1.96 -7.24
N LYS A 59 9.08 2.71 -8.09
CA LYS A 59 9.72 3.48 -9.16
C LYS A 59 10.71 4.49 -8.59
N ASP A 60 10.33 5.20 -7.54
CA ASP A 60 11.18 6.25 -6.95
C ASP A 60 12.37 5.65 -6.21
N THR A 61 12.29 4.41 -5.75
CA THR A 61 13.33 3.76 -4.94
C THR A 61 14.28 2.92 -5.79
N VAL A 62 13.75 2.01 -6.61
CA VAL A 62 14.57 1.06 -7.38
C VAL A 62 14.34 1.16 -8.89
N GLY A 63 13.33 1.88 -9.33
CA GLY A 63 12.97 1.97 -10.75
C GLY A 63 12.62 0.60 -11.32
N GLY A 64 13.26 0.24 -12.42
CA GLY A 64 13.10 -1.08 -13.03
C GLY A 64 14.20 -2.07 -12.66
N GLU A 65 15.02 -1.77 -11.69
CA GLU A 65 16.18 -2.61 -11.32
C GLU A 65 15.82 -3.71 -10.33
N PHE A 66 14.83 -4.51 -10.68
CA PHE A 66 14.47 -5.72 -9.96
C PHE A 66 14.00 -6.77 -10.97
N GLU A 67 14.07 -8.04 -10.61
CA GLU A 67 13.74 -9.13 -11.52
C GLU A 67 12.31 -9.60 -11.38
N ALA A 68 11.79 -9.61 -10.15
CA ALA A 68 10.45 -10.10 -9.87
C ALA A 68 9.89 -9.46 -8.61
N MET A 69 8.56 -9.52 -8.47
CA MET A 69 7.88 -9.01 -7.29
C MET A 69 7.25 -10.19 -6.54
N PHE A 70 7.40 -10.18 -5.21
CA PHE A 70 6.88 -11.24 -4.37
C PHE A 70 5.93 -10.69 -3.32
N GLY A 71 4.77 -11.31 -3.19
CA GLY A 71 3.81 -11.00 -2.13
C GLY A 71 3.60 -12.20 -1.24
N PRO A 72 3.97 -12.12 0.06
CA PRO A 72 3.76 -13.24 0.97
C PRO A 72 2.27 -13.58 1.11
N ALA A 73 1.98 -14.89 1.13
CA ALA A 73 0.61 -15.36 1.29
C ALA A 73 0.09 -14.97 2.69
N TYR A 74 -1.18 -14.64 2.84
CA TYR A 74 -2.13 -14.55 1.69
C TYR A 74 -2.37 -13.10 1.29
N LYS A 75 -2.28 -12.15 2.23
CA LYS A 75 -2.61 -10.74 2.02
C LYS A 75 -1.66 -10.03 1.06
N GLY A 76 -0.41 -10.46 1.01
CA GLY A 76 0.58 -9.85 0.13
C GLY A 76 0.36 -10.17 -1.35
N ILE A 77 -0.34 -11.27 -1.66
CA ILE A 77 -0.55 -11.69 -3.05
C ILE A 77 -1.36 -10.65 -3.84
N PRO A 78 -2.56 -10.26 -3.40
CA PRO A 78 -3.31 -9.23 -4.14
C PRO A 78 -2.61 -7.88 -4.15
N MET A 79 -1.88 -7.54 -3.09
CA MET A 79 -1.12 -6.28 -3.06
C MET A 79 0.00 -6.28 -4.08
N ALA A 80 0.75 -7.37 -4.19
CA ALA A 80 1.81 -7.51 -5.18
C ALA A 80 1.23 -7.46 -6.60
N SER A 81 0.10 -8.13 -6.83
CA SER A 81 -0.57 -8.10 -8.13
C SER A 81 -1.02 -6.69 -8.50
N ALA A 82 -1.65 -5.98 -7.57
CA ALA A 82 -2.10 -4.61 -7.81
C ALA A 82 -0.91 -3.68 -8.10
N CYS A 83 0.19 -3.85 -7.38
CA CYS A 83 1.40 -3.07 -7.58
C CYS A 83 2.03 -3.37 -8.95
N SER A 84 2.09 -4.64 -9.36
CA SER A 84 2.63 -5.04 -10.67
C SER A 84 1.83 -4.44 -11.82
N ILE A 85 0.51 -4.47 -11.72
CA ILE A 85 -0.37 -3.90 -12.74
C ILE A 85 -0.16 -2.38 -12.82
N ALA A 86 -0.09 -1.71 -11.69
CA ALA A 86 0.12 -0.28 -11.65
C ALA A 86 1.50 0.12 -12.19
N LEU A 87 2.54 -0.67 -11.91
CA LEU A 87 3.87 -0.42 -12.46
C LEU A 87 3.85 -0.43 -13.98
N TYR A 88 3.14 -1.38 -14.56
CA TYR A 88 3.02 -1.45 -16.01
C TYR A 88 2.17 -0.29 -16.56
N ASN A 89 0.99 -0.08 -15.98
CA ASN A 89 0.04 0.91 -16.50
C ASN A 89 0.52 2.34 -16.31
N ASP A 90 1.10 2.65 -15.17
CA ASP A 90 1.46 4.02 -14.82
C ASP A 90 2.90 4.38 -15.20
N HIS A 91 3.78 3.40 -15.25
CA HIS A 91 5.23 3.65 -15.39
C HIS A 91 5.89 2.83 -16.50
N GLY A 92 5.16 1.95 -17.17
CA GLY A 92 5.71 1.12 -18.22
C GLY A 92 6.71 0.08 -17.77
N ILE A 93 6.72 -0.26 -16.48
CA ILE A 93 7.63 -1.27 -15.92
C ILE A 93 6.89 -2.62 -15.92
N ASP A 94 7.37 -3.54 -16.76
CA ASP A 94 6.75 -4.85 -16.94
C ASP A 94 7.65 -5.94 -16.33
N LYS A 95 7.27 -6.41 -15.15
CA LYS A 95 8.00 -7.44 -14.40
C LYS A 95 7.05 -8.51 -13.88
N PRO A 96 7.51 -9.77 -13.78
CA PRO A 96 6.69 -10.82 -13.19
C PRO A 96 6.41 -10.62 -11.71
#